data_93dc095ec182a685e4b401aded501cae
#
_entry.id   93dc095ec182a685e4b401aded501cae
#
_cell.length_a   1.000
_cell.length_b   1.000
_cell.length_c   1.000
_cell.angle_alpha   90.00
_cell.angle_beta   90.00
_cell.angle_gamma   90.00
#
_symmetry.space_group_name_H-M   'P 1'
#
loop_
_entity.id
_entity.type
_entity.pdbx_description
1 polymer ?
#
loop_
_entity_poly.entity_id
_entity_poly.type
_entity_poly.pdbx_seq_one_letter_code
_entity_poly.pdbx_strand_id
1 'polypeptide(L)'
;MTLDKDDSEVVVPRRVSPIEFRLDLASGVPTYLQLVHQVEHALRLDYLTPGDQLPKVRDVVAELAINPNTVLKAYRELETKGLAVGRPGQGTFIVATLGPVALPELTELRRSLVSWVASADAAGLDQDGIGALVANVLRDFRERRGGTADRRGAAQHQEEGVA
;
A
#
# COMPACT_ATOMS: atom_id res chain seq x y z
N MET A 1 -49.67 7.17 -19.65
CA MET A 1 -48.89 6.03 -19.15
C MET A 1 -47.46 6.50 -18.96
N THR A 2 -47.18 6.98 -17.76
CA THR A 2 -45.95 7.68 -17.39
C THR A 2 -45.03 6.64 -16.77
N LEU A 3 -43.86 6.37 -17.41
CA LEU A 3 -42.82 5.52 -16.86
C LEU A 3 -42.06 6.32 -15.84
N ASP A 4 -42.27 5.98 -14.57
CA ASP A 4 -41.43 6.42 -13.46
C ASP A 4 -40.04 5.82 -13.66
N LYS A 5 -39.08 6.69 -13.90
CA LYS A 5 -37.68 6.39 -13.91
C LYS A 5 -37.21 6.46 -12.45
N ASP A 6 -37.24 5.30 -11.80
CA ASP A 6 -36.68 5.12 -10.50
C ASP A 6 -35.14 5.25 -10.58
N ASP A 7 -34.67 6.49 -10.47
CA ASP A 7 -33.25 6.80 -10.24
C ASP A 7 -32.95 6.53 -8.76
N SER A 8 -32.86 5.26 -8.40
CA SER A 8 -32.28 4.85 -7.13
C SER A 8 -30.80 5.12 -7.17
N GLU A 9 -30.43 6.39 -6.98
CA GLU A 9 -29.07 6.82 -6.68
C GLU A 9 -28.64 6.14 -5.37
N VAL A 10 -27.89 5.05 -5.51
CA VAL A 10 -27.24 4.39 -4.37
C VAL A 10 -26.30 5.39 -3.74
N VAL A 11 -26.76 6.08 -2.71
CA VAL A 11 -25.96 6.95 -1.87
C VAL A 11 -25.00 6.05 -1.09
N VAL A 12 -23.83 5.78 -1.68
CA VAL A 12 -22.74 5.14 -0.96
C VAL A 12 -22.32 6.12 0.14
N PRO A 13 -22.41 5.75 1.42
CA PRO A 13 -22.03 6.64 2.50
C PRO A 13 -20.57 7.03 2.29
N ARG A 14 -20.27 8.34 2.26
CA ARG A 14 -18.91 8.87 2.20
C ARG A 14 -18.15 8.34 3.41
N ARG A 15 -17.37 7.30 3.20
CA ARG A 15 -16.45 6.83 4.24
C ARG A 15 -15.39 7.92 4.43
N VAL A 16 -15.24 8.36 5.68
CA VAL A 16 -14.06 9.12 6.09
C VAL A 16 -12.86 8.31 5.65
N SER A 17 -11.85 8.96 5.05
CA SER A 17 -10.68 8.24 4.54
C SER A 17 -10.13 7.31 5.61
N PRO A 18 -9.98 6.01 5.33
CA PRO A 18 -9.48 5.04 6.31
C PRO A 18 -7.96 5.14 6.51
N ILE A 19 -7.27 6.05 5.81
CA ILE A 19 -5.83 6.24 5.92
C ILE A 19 -5.50 7.54 6.66
N GLU A 20 -4.64 7.42 7.67
CA GLU A 20 -3.93 8.52 8.33
C GLU A 20 -2.47 8.47 7.91
N PHE A 21 -1.94 9.57 7.39
CA PHE A 21 -0.55 9.64 6.98
C PHE A 21 0.38 9.92 8.15
N ARG A 22 1.57 9.32 8.09
CA ARG A 22 2.66 9.54 9.05
C ARG A 22 3.96 9.77 8.30
N LEU A 23 4.84 10.59 8.87
CA LEU A 23 6.14 10.87 8.29
C LEU A 23 7.25 10.36 9.19
N ASP A 24 8.23 9.73 8.56
CA ASP A 24 9.51 9.41 9.17
C ASP A 24 10.58 10.33 8.54
N LEU A 25 10.96 11.37 9.28
CA LEU A 25 11.95 12.34 8.84
C LEU A 25 13.37 11.75 8.79
N ALA A 26 13.61 10.64 9.48
CA ALA A 26 14.89 9.94 9.51
C ALA A 26 15.07 8.91 8.38
N SER A 27 13.99 8.58 7.66
CA SER A 27 14.00 7.51 6.64
C SER A 27 14.86 7.80 5.41
N GLY A 28 15.23 9.06 5.16
CA GLY A 28 15.89 9.47 3.92
C GLY A 28 15.01 9.39 2.66
N VAL A 29 13.76 8.94 2.78
CA VAL A 29 12.80 8.87 1.68
C VAL A 29 12.10 10.23 1.52
N PRO A 30 12.04 10.79 0.29
CA PRO A 30 11.32 12.03 0.04
C PRO A 30 9.88 11.99 0.57
N THR A 31 9.43 13.05 1.23
CA THR A 31 8.12 13.12 1.91
C THR A 31 6.96 12.71 1.02
N TYR A 32 6.92 13.18 -0.24
CA TYR A 32 5.83 12.82 -1.15
C TYR A 32 5.81 11.31 -1.47
N LEU A 33 6.98 10.66 -1.56
CA LEU A 33 7.06 9.21 -1.76
C LEU A 33 6.62 8.44 -0.53
N GLN A 34 6.86 8.94 0.67
CA GLN A 34 6.33 8.31 1.88
C GLN A 34 4.80 8.27 1.87
N LEU A 35 4.14 9.35 1.42
CA LEU A 35 2.69 9.37 1.26
C LEU A 35 2.22 8.36 0.19
N VAL A 36 2.90 8.30 -0.95
CA VAL A 36 2.61 7.33 -2.03
C VAL A 36 2.72 5.91 -1.51
N HIS A 37 3.83 5.57 -0.84
CA HIS A 37 4.06 4.21 -0.32
C HIS A 37 3.01 3.80 0.72
N GLN A 38 2.54 4.73 1.57
CA GLN A 38 1.49 4.44 2.54
C GLN A 38 0.16 4.11 1.87
N VAL A 39 -0.21 4.82 0.80
CA VAL A 39 -1.39 4.50 -0.01
C VAL A 39 -1.23 3.14 -0.69
N GLU A 40 -0.08 2.88 -1.31
CA GLU A 40 0.20 1.59 -1.94
C GLU A 40 0.16 0.44 -0.93
N HIS A 41 0.67 0.63 0.28
CA HIS A 41 0.58 -0.36 1.36
C HIS A 41 -0.88 -0.59 1.77
N ALA A 42 -1.64 0.48 1.96
CA ALA A 42 -3.05 0.37 2.33
C ALA A 42 -3.87 -0.36 1.25
N LEU A 43 -3.55 -0.15 -0.04
CA LEU A 43 -4.16 -0.87 -1.16
C LEU A 43 -3.77 -2.36 -1.18
N ARG A 44 -2.50 -2.70 -0.89
CA ARG A 44 -2.05 -4.11 -0.83
C ARG A 44 -2.66 -4.87 0.34
N LEU A 45 -3.01 -4.16 1.40
CA LEU A 45 -3.58 -4.74 2.63
C LEU A 45 -5.11 -4.59 2.68
N ASP A 46 -5.74 -4.16 1.59
CA ASP A 46 -7.20 -3.90 1.49
C ASP A 46 -7.76 -2.94 2.55
N TYR A 47 -6.91 -2.07 3.12
CA TYR A 47 -7.36 -0.96 3.97
C TYR A 47 -7.94 0.19 3.14
N LEU A 48 -7.48 0.33 1.88
CA LEU A 48 -8.06 1.17 0.86
C LEU A 48 -8.58 0.32 -0.29
N THR A 49 -9.75 0.66 -0.76
CA THR A 49 -10.43 -0.03 -1.87
C THR A 49 -10.90 0.97 -2.92
N PRO A 50 -11.15 0.55 -4.17
CA PRO A 50 -11.73 1.42 -5.17
C PRO A 50 -13.03 2.06 -4.69
N GLY A 51 -13.14 3.38 -4.87
CA GLY A 51 -14.24 4.21 -4.37
C GLY A 51 -13.94 4.94 -3.07
N ASP A 52 -12.93 4.55 -2.30
CA ASP A 52 -12.52 5.28 -1.11
C ASP A 52 -11.90 6.64 -1.49
N GLN A 53 -12.20 7.65 -0.69
CA GLN A 53 -11.66 8.98 -0.86
C GLN A 53 -10.37 9.14 -0.04
N LEU A 54 -9.30 9.63 -0.65
CA LEU A 54 -8.10 10.05 0.07
C LEU A 54 -8.37 11.31 0.90
N PRO A 55 -7.62 11.55 1.99
CA PRO A 55 -7.72 12.78 2.77
C PRO A 55 -7.56 14.01 1.88
N LYS A 56 -8.29 15.08 2.19
CA LYS A 56 -8.13 16.32 1.43
C LYS A 56 -6.74 16.91 1.66
N VAL A 57 -6.17 17.51 0.62
CA VAL A 57 -4.83 18.13 0.68
C VAL A 57 -4.68 19.05 1.89
N ARG A 58 -5.68 19.90 2.19
CA ARG A 58 -5.68 20.82 3.32
C ARG A 58 -5.60 20.10 4.68
N ASP A 59 -6.26 18.94 4.78
CA ASP A 59 -6.33 18.17 6.03
C ASP A 59 -4.97 17.52 6.30
N VAL A 60 -4.35 16.91 5.27
CA VAL A 60 -2.98 16.36 5.34
C VAL A 60 -1.94 17.45 5.67
N VAL A 61 -2.07 18.62 5.06
CA VAL A 61 -1.18 19.76 5.34
C VAL A 61 -1.30 20.21 6.79
N ALA A 62 -2.53 20.27 7.32
CA ALA A 62 -2.77 20.66 8.71
C ALA A 62 -2.23 19.62 9.71
N GLU A 63 -2.39 18.33 9.39
CA GLU A 63 -1.97 17.23 10.26
C GLU A 63 -0.46 17.05 10.29
N LEU A 64 0.19 17.08 9.12
CA LEU A 64 1.62 16.78 8.97
C LEU A 64 2.52 18.03 8.95
N ALA A 65 1.95 19.23 8.95
CA ALA A 65 2.68 20.51 8.83
C ALA A 65 3.64 20.56 7.63
N ILE A 66 3.23 20.04 6.47
CA ILE A 66 4.01 19.99 5.24
C ILE A 66 3.48 20.91 4.15
N ASN A 67 4.30 21.17 3.13
CA ASN A 67 3.91 22.00 2.01
C ASN A 67 2.75 21.34 1.20
N PRO A 68 1.69 22.09 0.85
CA PRO A 68 0.61 21.58 0.01
C PRO A 68 1.08 20.96 -1.31
N ASN A 69 2.13 21.50 -1.92
CA ASN A 69 2.70 20.97 -3.17
C ASN A 69 3.28 19.56 -2.99
N THR A 70 3.74 19.22 -1.80
CA THR A 70 4.23 17.86 -1.48
C THR A 70 3.08 16.88 -1.52
N VAL A 71 1.93 17.20 -0.96
CA VAL A 71 0.73 16.36 -1.00
C VAL A 71 0.19 16.26 -2.43
N LEU A 72 0.10 17.37 -3.14
CA LEU A 72 -0.32 17.40 -4.55
C LEU A 72 0.60 16.55 -5.43
N LYS A 73 1.91 16.59 -5.20
CA LYS A 73 2.88 15.75 -5.92
C LYS A 73 2.62 14.28 -5.65
N ALA A 74 2.38 13.89 -4.39
CA ALA A 74 2.05 12.52 -4.04
C ALA A 74 0.77 12.03 -4.74
N TYR A 75 -0.27 12.85 -4.76
CA TYR A 75 -1.55 12.49 -5.37
C TYR A 75 -1.45 12.38 -6.89
N ARG A 76 -0.71 13.28 -7.55
CA ARG A 76 -0.41 13.17 -8.99
C ARG A 76 0.39 11.90 -9.32
N GLU A 77 1.33 11.52 -8.46
CA GLU A 77 2.07 10.27 -8.64
C GLU A 77 1.14 9.05 -8.58
N LEU A 78 0.20 9.03 -7.63
CA LEU A 78 -0.83 7.99 -7.57
C LEU A 78 -1.76 7.97 -8.80
N GLU A 79 -2.09 9.13 -9.34
CA GLU A 79 -2.86 9.27 -10.58
C GLU A 79 -2.05 8.75 -11.78
N THR A 80 -0.78 9.09 -11.89
CA THR A 80 0.13 8.59 -12.93
C THR A 80 0.26 7.07 -12.88
N LYS A 81 0.26 6.48 -11.70
CA LYS A 81 0.24 5.03 -11.49
C LYS A 81 -1.12 4.38 -11.76
N GLY A 82 -2.16 5.16 -12.05
CA GLY A 82 -3.52 4.67 -12.28
C GLY A 82 -4.21 4.16 -11.01
N LEU A 83 -3.73 4.51 -9.82
CA LEU A 83 -4.28 4.06 -8.54
C LEU A 83 -5.37 4.99 -8.01
N ALA A 84 -5.31 6.26 -8.39
CA ALA A 84 -6.24 7.29 -7.93
C ALA A 84 -6.70 8.19 -9.08
N VAL A 85 -7.77 8.95 -8.87
CA VAL A 85 -8.27 9.97 -9.78
C VAL A 85 -8.72 11.21 -8.99
N GLY A 86 -8.26 12.38 -9.38
CA GLY A 86 -8.75 13.66 -8.88
C GLY A 86 -10.07 14.03 -9.54
N ARG A 87 -11.06 14.41 -8.73
CA ARG A 87 -12.35 14.92 -9.18
C ARG A 87 -12.48 16.38 -8.73
N PRO A 88 -12.59 17.33 -9.66
CA PRO A 88 -12.69 18.75 -9.32
C PRO A 88 -13.79 19.02 -8.29
N GLY A 89 -13.47 19.76 -7.22
CA GLY A 89 -14.40 20.10 -6.14
C GLY A 89 -14.79 18.93 -5.21
N GLN A 90 -14.47 17.70 -5.54
CA GLN A 90 -14.85 16.53 -4.76
C GLN A 90 -13.67 15.93 -3.98
N GLY A 91 -12.48 15.89 -4.57
CA GLY A 91 -11.27 15.31 -3.98
C GLY A 91 -10.64 14.23 -4.84
N THR A 92 -9.75 13.44 -4.25
CA THR A 92 -9.04 12.34 -4.92
C THR A 92 -9.59 11.01 -4.43
N PHE A 93 -9.89 10.12 -5.37
CA PHE A 93 -10.53 8.82 -5.10
C PHE A 93 -9.67 7.68 -5.62
N ILE A 94 -9.65 6.58 -4.89
CA ILE A 94 -9.03 5.33 -5.31
C ILE A 94 -9.85 4.71 -6.45
N VAL A 95 -9.16 4.23 -7.49
CA VAL A 95 -9.80 3.63 -8.68
C VAL A 95 -9.28 2.23 -9.00
N ALA A 96 -8.16 1.82 -8.40
CA ALA A 96 -7.58 0.50 -8.61
C ALA A 96 -7.01 -0.08 -7.31
N THR A 97 -6.77 -1.39 -7.30
CA THR A 97 -6.11 -2.11 -6.20
C THR A 97 -4.76 -2.66 -6.65
N LEU A 98 -3.87 -2.97 -5.70
CA LEU A 98 -2.52 -3.46 -5.96
C LEU A 98 -2.31 -4.93 -5.60
N GLY A 99 -3.31 -5.66 -5.22
CA GLY A 99 -3.05 -7.01 -4.75
C GLY A 99 -4.15 -8.04 -5.00
N PRO A 100 -3.77 -9.28 -5.35
CA PRO A 100 -4.67 -10.41 -5.42
C PRO A 100 -4.60 -11.30 -4.16
N VAL A 101 -4.22 -10.79 -2.99
CA VAL A 101 -4.29 -11.60 -1.77
C VAL A 101 -5.73 -11.62 -1.32
N ALA A 102 -6.36 -12.79 -1.32
CA ALA A 102 -7.73 -12.94 -0.85
C ALA A 102 -7.83 -12.50 0.64
N LEU A 103 -8.88 -11.74 0.97
CA LEU A 103 -9.11 -11.20 2.32
C LEU A 103 -8.99 -12.23 3.45
N PRO A 104 -9.47 -13.49 3.31
CA PRO A 104 -9.30 -14.51 4.34
C PRO A 104 -7.83 -14.88 4.59
N GLU A 105 -7.03 -15.02 3.54
CA GLU A 105 -5.61 -15.36 3.63
C GLU A 105 -4.82 -14.23 4.27
N LEU A 106 -5.10 -12.99 3.91
CA LEU A 106 -4.49 -11.80 4.52
C LEU A 106 -4.82 -11.69 6.00
N THR A 107 -6.07 -11.98 6.39
CA THR A 107 -6.50 -11.96 7.80
C THR A 107 -5.74 -12.99 8.62
N GLU A 108 -5.54 -14.18 8.08
CA GLU A 108 -4.79 -15.25 8.76
C GLU A 108 -3.31 -14.91 8.89
N LEU A 109 -2.69 -14.40 7.82
CA LEU A 109 -1.31 -13.93 7.84
C LEU A 109 -1.11 -12.80 8.86
N ARG A 110 -2.05 -11.86 8.93
CA ARG A 110 -2.01 -10.79 9.92
C ARG A 110 -2.12 -11.31 11.34
N ARG A 111 -3.01 -12.27 11.60
CA ARG A 111 -3.15 -12.91 12.92
C ARG A 111 -1.86 -13.59 13.34
N SER A 112 -1.25 -14.34 12.44
CA SER A 112 0.04 -15.00 12.67
C SER A 112 1.15 -13.99 12.96
N LEU A 113 1.20 -12.88 12.24
CA LEU A 113 2.18 -11.82 12.45
C LEU A 113 1.96 -11.13 13.80
N VAL A 114 0.73 -10.84 14.20
CA VAL A 114 0.42 -10.25 15.52
C VAL A 114 0.89 -11.17 16.65
N SER A 115 0.62 -12.47 16.53
CA SER A 115 1.09 -13.46 17.51
C SER A 115 2.61 -13.53 17.57
N TRP A 116 3.29 -13.46 16.43
CA TRP A 116 4.75 -13.42 16.37
C TRP A 116 5.32 -12.15 17.02
N VAL A 117 4.76 -10.98 16.75
CA VAL A 117 5.18 -9.71 17.36
C VAL A 117 5.03 -9.77 18.88
N ALA A 118 3.90 -10.30 19.38
CA ALA A 118 3.70 -10.48 20.81
C ALA A 118 4.75 -11.42 21.45
N SER A 119 5.14 -12.48 20.74
CA SER A 119 6.19 -13.39 21.18
C SER A 119 7.58 -12.74 21.18
N ALA A 120 7.87 -11.89 20.21
CA ALA A 120 9.13 -11.15 20.11
C ALA A 120 9.25 -10.11 21.25
N ASP A 121 8.18 -9.40 21.55
CA ASP A 121 8.08 -8.45 22.68
C ASP A 121 8.29 -9.18 24.02
N ALA A 122 7.62 -10.32 24.23
CA ALA A 122 7.80 -11.16 25.42
C ALA A 122 9.23 -11.73 25.56
N ALA A 123 9.95 -11.90 24.46
CA ALA A 123 11.36 -12.30 24.42
C ALA A 123 12.31 -11.12 24.69
N GLY A 124 11.80 -9.90 24.87
CA GLY A 124 12.57 -8.71 25.20
C GLY A 124 13.06 -7.90 24.00
N LEU A 125 12.54 -8.15 22.78
CA LEU A 125 12.80 -7.27 21.64
C LEU A 125 11.91 -6.03 21.76
N ASP A 126 12.54 -4.85 21.68
CA ASP A 126 11.82 -3.59 21.52
C ASP A 126 11.34 -3.40 20.06
N GLN A 127 10.64 -2.31 19.80
CA GLN A 127 10.10 -2.01 18.49
C GLN A 127 11.20 -1.94 17.40
N ASP A 128 12.35 -1.39 17.71
CA ASP A 128 13.48 -1.27 16.78
C ASP A 128 14.11 -2.64 16.50
N GLY A 129 14.27 -3.47 17.52
CA GLY A 129 14.74 -4.84 17.40
C GLY A 129 13.80 -5.74 16.57
N ILE A 130 12.50 -5.61 16.77
CA ILE A 130 11.48 -6.29 15.95
C ILE A 130 11.59 -5.85 14.50
N GLY A 131 11.71 -4.53 14.25
CA GLY A 131 11.88 -3.97 12.92
C GLY A 131 13.14 -4.48 12.22
N ALA A 132 14.27 -4.48 12.92
CA ALA A 132 15.54 -4.97 12.39
C ALA A 132 15.48 -6.47 12.06
N LEU A 133 14.86 -7.28 12.91
CA LEU A 133 14.71 -8.72 12.67
C LEU A 133 13.84 -8.99 11.44
N VAL A 134 12.72 -8.30 11.31
CA VAL A 134 11.85 -8.41 10.12
C VAL A 134 12.60 -8.00 8.86
N ALA A 135 13.35 -6.89 8.88
CA ALA A 135 14.14 -6.42 7.74
C ALA A 135 15.20 -7.46 7.32
N ASN A 136 15.87 -8.09 8.29
CA ASN A 136 16.83 -9.16 8.04
C ASN A 136 16.17 -10.37 7.35
N VAL A 137 15.08 -10.86 7.90
CA VAL A 137 14.34 -12.01 7.36
C VAL A 137 13.86 -11.74 5.92
N LEU A 138 13.35 -10.52 5.67
CA LEU A 138 12.92 -10.10 4.32
C LEU A 138 14.09 -10.04 3.34
N ARG A 139 15.27 -9.60 3.76
CA ARG A 139 16.48 -9.61 2.94
C ARG A 139 16.87 -11.02 2.55
N ASP A 140 17.02 -11.92 3.53
CA ASP A 140 17.38 -13.32 3.31
C ASP A 140 16.38 -14.05 2.40
N PHE A 141 15.09 -13.74 2.56
CA PHE A 141 14.04 -14.29 1.72
C PHE A 141 14.16 -13.84 0.26
N ARG A 142 14.49 -12.57 0.00
CA ARG A 142 14.70 -12.04 -1.35
C ARG A 142 15.92 -12.67 -2.01
N GLU A 143 17.03 -12.82 -1.28
CA GLU A 143 18.27 -13.42 -1.77
C GLU A 143 18.06 -14.89 -2.18
N ARG A 144 17.35 -15.65 -1.37
CA ARG A 144 16.99 -17.05 -1.71
C ARG A 144 16.12 -17.15 -2.96
N ARG A 145 15.15 -16.25 -3.14
CA ARG A 145 14.31 -16.23 -4.34
C ARG A 145 15.08 -15.76 -5.59
N GLY A 146 15.98 -14.81 -5.46
CA GLY A 146 16.86 -14.35 -6.56
C GLY A 146 17.82 -15.46 -7.02
N GLY A 147 18.44 -16.18 -6.09
CA GLY A 147 19.37 -17.27 -6.41
C GLY A 147 18.72 -18.50 -7.06
N THR A 148 17.41 -18.67 -6.92
CA THR A 148 16.66 -19.78 -7.55
C THR A 148 16.27 -19.44 -9.00
N ALA A 149 16.09 -18.17 -9.33
CA ALA A 149 15.80 -17.72 -10.69
C ALA A 149 17.01 -17.83 -11.60
N ASP A 150 18.21 -17.52 -11.09
CA ASP A 150 19.46 -17.56 -11.85
C ASP A 150 19.87 -19.00 -12.21
N ARG A 151 19.59 -19.98 -11.32
CA ARG A 151 19.86 -21.40 -11.60
C ARG A 151 18.94 -22.00 -12.65
N ARG A 152 17.72 -21.50 -12.83
CA ARG A 152 16.81 -21.96 -13.89
C ARG A 152 17.16 -21.39 -15.25
N GLY A 153 17.71 -20.16 -15.33
CA GLY A 153 18.19 -19.57 -16.57
C GLY A 153 19.45 -20.25 -17.13
N ALA A 154 20.34 -20.68 -16.23
CA ALA A 154 21.60 -21.37 -16.63
C ALA A 154 21.36 -22.80 -17.14
N ALA A 155 20.32 -23.49 -16.69
CA ALA A 155 20.02 -24.84 -17.14
C ALA A 155 19.38 -24.89 -18.54
N GLN A 156 18.69 -23.85 -18.97
CA GLN A 156 18.05 -23.78 -20.30
C GLN A 156 19.01 -23.43 -21.44
N HIS A 157 20.15 -22.81 -21.16
CA HIS A 157 21.17 -22.50 -22.17
C HIS A 157 22.16 -23.66 -22.47
N GLN A 158 22.13 -24.75 -21.72
CA GLN A 158 22.97 -25.92 -21.98
C GLN A 158 22.32 -26.97 -22.89
N GLU A 159 21.02 -26.90 -23.12
CA GLU A 159 20.34 -27.86 -24.02
C GLU A 159 20.25 -27.40 -25.49
N GLU A 160 20.50 -26.13 -25.80
CA GLU A 160 20.47 -25.62 -27.19
C GLU A 160 21.82 -25.65 -27.92
N GLY A 161 22.87 -26.18 -27.30
CA GLY A 161 24.23 -26.17 -27.83
C GLY A 161 24.73 -27.52 -28.46
N VAL A 162 23.86 -28.53 -28.56
CA VAL A 162 24.23 -29.84 -29.15
C VAL A 162 23.20 -30.24 -30.22
N ALA A 163 23.36 -29.70 -31.42
CA ALA A 163 22.84 -30.23 -32.67
C ALA A 163 23.66 -29.72 -33.83
#